data_1114b2f8ac4e8df66385ad0c1f9512bd
#
_entry.id   1114b2f8ac4e8df66385ad0c1f9512bd
#
_cell.length_a   1.000
_cell.length_b   1.000
_cell.length_c   1.000
_cell.angle_alpha   90.00
_cell.angle_beta   90.00
_cell.angle_gamma   90.00
#
_symmetry.space_group_name_H-M   'P 1'
#
loop_
_entity.id
_entity.type
_entity.pdbx_description
1 polymer ?
#
loop_
_entity_poly.entity_id
_entity_poly.type
_entity_poly.pdbx_seq_one_letter_code
_entity_poly.pdbx_strand_id
1 'polypeptide(L)'
;MAPRKRILFVDDEPSIRLTLPPVLQEHGFEVKTAASVAEALNEIRRDRFDVLLSDLNIAEEGDGFQVVGAMRKAQPRCVTVILTGYPAFESAVLGIRHQVDDYMVKPADLKTLISKLQKKLRSRKKT
;
A
#
# COMPACT_ATOMS: atom_id res chain seq x y z
N MET A 1 18.04 -15.64 -9.95
CA MET A 1 17.60 -14.28 -9.60
C MET A 1 16.48 -14.34 -8.56
N ALA A 2 16.52 -13.44 -7.60
CA ALA A 2 15.44 -13.33 -6.64
C ALA A 2 14.16 -12.86 -7.34
N PRO A 3 12.99 -13.38 -6.96
CA PRO A 3 11.74 -12.88 -7.51
C PRO A 3 11.55 -11.41 -7.14
N ARG A 4 10.83 -10.68 -8.01
CA ARG A 4 10.51 -9.28 -7.76
C ARG A 4 9.59 -9.18 -6.55
N LYS A 5 9.75 -8.11 -5.78
CA LYS A 5 8.81 -7.78 -4.71
C LYS A 5 7.48 -7.34 -5.31
N ARG A 6 6.39 -7.81 -4.71
CA ARG A 6 5.05 -7.61 -5.24
C ARG A 6 4.30 -6.58 -4.41
N ILE A 7 3.70 -5.61 -5.10
CA ILE A 7 2.90 -4.55 -4.48
C ILE A 7 1.45 -4.71 -4.89
N LEU A 8 0.55 -4.67 -3.91
CA LEU A 8 -0.87 -4.45 -4.18
C LEU A 8 -1.13 -2.96 -3.99
N PHE A 9 -1.51 -2.28 -5.08
CA PHE A 9 -1.79 -0.85 -5.08
C PHE A 9 -3.29 -0.63 -5.19
N VAL A 10 -3.89 0.00 -4.19
CA VAL A 10 -5.34 0.21 -4.10
C VAL A 10 -5.65 1.69 -4.17
N ASP A 11 -6.37 2.10 -5.21
CA ASP A 11 -6.79 3.49 -5.42
C ASP A 11 -7.97 3.49 -6.38
N ASP A 12 -9.02 4.27 -6.07
CA ASP A 12 -10.20 4.32 -6.92
C ASP A 12 -10.05 5.28 -8.12
N GLU A 13 -8.98 6.05 -8.17
CA GLU A 13 -8.74 7.00 -9.25
C GLU A 13 -8.03 6.33 -10.44
N PRO A 14 -8.70 6.24 -11.62
CA PRO A 14 -8.12 5.54 -12.76
C PRO A 14 -6.78 6.11 -13.22
N SER A 15 -6.62 7.43 -13.20
CA SER A 15 -5.38 8.05 -13.67
C SER A 15 -4.17 7.61 -12.84
N ILE A 16 -4.33 7.51 -11.54
CA ILE A 16 -3.25 7.08 -10.65
C ILE A 16 -2.94 5.60 -10.85
N ARG A 17 -3.97 4.75 -11.04
CA ARG A 17 -3.75 3.33 -11.31
C ARG A 17 -3.02 3.09 -12.64
N LEU A 18 -3.07 4.05 -13.57
CA LEU A 18 -2.36 3.94 -14.84
C LEU A 18 -0.94 4.51 -14.77
N THR A 19 -0.70 5.51 -13.94
CA THR A 19 0.56 6.27 -13.97
C THR A 19 1.58 5.81 -12.93
N LEU A 20 1.14 5.42 -11.74
CA LEU A 20 2.07 5.02 -10.68
C LEU A 20 2.69 3.63 -10.90
N PRO A 21 1.93 2.59 -11.30
CA PRO A 21 2.53 1.26 -11.45
C PRO A 21 3.74 1.19 -12.39
N PRO A 22 3.75 1.84 -13.57
CA PRO A 22 4.95 1.79 -14.43
C PRO A 22 6.21 2.31 -13.73
N VAL A 23 6.10 3.35 -12.91
CA VAL A 23 7.23 3.90 -12.19
C VAL A 23 7.76 2.89 -11.17
N LEU A 24 6.86 2.25 -10.44
CA LEU A 24 7.24 1.22 -9.47
C LEU A 24 7.87 0.00 -10.18
N GLN A 25 7.35 -0.37 -11.33
CA GLN A 25 7.89 -1.47 -12.12
C GLN A 25 9.31 -1.18 -12.60
N GLU A 26 9.61 0.08 -12.96
CA GLU A 26 10.96 0.48 -13.33
C GLU A 26 11.97 0.29 -12.18
N HIS A 27 11.49 0.30 -10.94
CA HIS A 27 12.32 0.12 -9.78
C HIS A 27 12.33 -1.34 -9.27
N GLY A 28 11.87 -2.26 -10.10
CA GLY A 28 11.98 -3.69 -9.82
C GLY A 28 10.81 -4.30 -9.07
N PHE A 29 9.69 -3.58 -8.96
CA PHE A 29 8.49 -4.11 -8.32
C PHE A 29 7.55 -4.71 -9.35
N GLU A 30 6.82 -5.74 -8.95
CA GLU A 30 5.66 -6.24 -9.67
C GLU A 30 4.42 -5.64 -9.01
N VAL A 31 3.53 -5.04 -9.79
CA VAL A 31 2.40 -4.28 -9.24
C VAL A 31 1.08 -4.85 -9.71
N LYS A 32 0.20 -5.15 -8.77
CA LYS A 32 -1.19 -5.48 -9.03
C LYS A 32 -2.06 -4.33 -8.51
N THR A 33 -3.06 -3.91 -9.27
CA THR A 33 -3.93 -2.81 -8.85
C THR A 33 -5.32 -3.30 -8.46
N ALA A 34 -5.97 -2.56 -7.57
CA ALA A 34 -7.36 -2.76 -7.21
C ALA A 34 -8.04 -1.39 -7.12
N ALA A 35 -9.28 -1.32 -7.60
CA ALA A 35 -10.03 -0.06 -7.68
C ALA A 35 -11.03 0.10 -6.54
N SER A 36 -11.20 -0.91 -5.71
CA SER A 36 -12.17 -0.91 -4.62
C SER A 36 -11.71 -1.78 -3.47
N VAL A 37 -12.38 -1.64 -2.33
CA VAL A 37 -12.13 -2.51 -1.18
C VAL A 37 -12.40 -3.97 -1.57
N ALA A 38 -13.51 -4.25 -2.25
CA ALA A 38 -13.87 -5.61 -2.65
C ALA A 38 -12.79 -6.25 -3.53
N GLU A 39 -12.29 -5.52 -4.52
CA GLU A 39 -11.21 -6.01 -5.38
C GLU A 39 -9.94 -6.28 -4.59
N ALA A 40 -9.60 -5.36 -3.68
CA ALA A 40 -8.41 -5.50 -2.84
C ALA A 40 -8.51 -6.76 -1.97
N LEU A 41 -9.65 -6.99 -1.34
CA LEU A 41 -9.86 -8.16 -0.50
C LEU A 41 -9.75 -9.46 -1.31
N ASN A 42 -10.25 -9.48 -2.54
CA ASN A 42 -10.12 -10.62 -3.42
C ASN A 42 -8.65 -10.90 -3.75
N GLU A 43 -7.89 -9.86 -4.05
CA GLU A 43 -6.47 -10.02 -4.36
C GLU A 43 -5.68 -10.53 -3.16
N ILE A 44 -5.98 -10.04 -1.96
CA ILE A 44 -5.34 -10.48 -0.72
C ILE A 44 -5.57 -11.98 -0.48
N ARG A 45 -6.75 -12.49 -0.85
CA ARG A 45 -7.07 -13.91 -0.70
C ARG A 45 -6.42 -14.79 -1.76
N ARG A 46 -6.16 -14.23 -2.95
CA ARG A 46 -5.67 -15.01 -4.10
C ARG A 46 -4.17 -15.07 -4.22
N ASP A 47 -3.47 -14.03 -3.75
CA ASP A 47 -2.05 -13.86 -4.00
C ASP A 47 -1.32 -13.36 -2.78
N ARG A 48 0.00 -13.51 -2.80
CA ARG A 48 0.86 -12.96 -1.76
C ARG A 48 1.47 -11.66 -2.22
N PHE A 49 1.60 -10.72 -1.27
CA PHE A 49 2.18 -9.41 -1.53
C PHE A 49 3.22 -9.08 -0.47
N ASP A 50 4.27 -8.39 -0.90
CA ASP A 50 5.31 -7.89 0.00
C ASP A 50 4.94 -6.51 0.55
N VAL A 51 4.18 -5.74 -0.23
CA VAL A 51 3.76 -4.39 0.13
C VAL A 51 2.29 -4.20 -0.24
N LEU A 52 1.55 -3.58 0.67
CA LEU A 52 0.25 -2.98 0.38
C LEU A 52 0.43 -1.47 0.36
N LEU A 53 0.09 -0.85 -0.75
CA LEU A 53 0.11 0.60 -0.91
C LEU A 53 -1.33 1.02 -1.21
N SER A 54 -2.00 1.62 -0.24
CA SER A 54 -3.43 1.90 -0.35
C SER A 54 -3.75 3.36 -0.10
N ASP A 55 -4.64 3.92 -0.94
CA ASP A 55 -5.28 5.18 -0.64
C ASP A 55 -6.09 5.02 0.66
N LEU A 56 -6.12 6.07 1.47
CA LEU A 56 -6.90 6.07 2.70
C LEU A 56 -8.39 6.06 2.40
N ASN A 57 -8.82 6.91 1.47
CA ASN A 57 -10.23 7.07 1.12
C ASN A 57 -10.45 6.50 -0.28
N ILE A 58 -11.06 5.32 -0.34
CA ILE A 58 -11.30 4.65 -1.63
C ILE A 58 -12.69 5.06 -2.13
N ALA A 59 -13.76 4.43 -1.64
CA ALA A 59 -15.12 4.88 -1.92
C ALA A 59 -15.62 5.77 -0.80
N GLU A 60 -15.24 5.43 0.44
CA GLU A 60 -15.64 6.16 1.63
C GLU A 60 -14.43 6.49 2.48
N GLU A 61 -14.59 7.44 3.39
CA GLU A 61 -13.54 7.86 4.29
C GLU A 61 -13.06 6.67 5.14
N GLY A 62 -11.76 6.47 5.17
CA GLY A 62 -11.16 5.42 6.01
C GLY A 62 -11.16 4.01 5.43
N ASP A 63 -11.64 3.82 4.21
CA ASP A 63 -11.68 2.50 3.57
C ASP A 63 -10.31 1.82 3.52
N GLY A 64 -9.25 2.61 3.40
CA GLY A 64 -7.87 2.08 3.38
C GLY A 64 -7.53 1.32 4.64
N PHE A 65 -8.06 1.71 5.80
CA PHE A 65 -7.81 0.99 7.04
C PHE A 65 -8.47 -0.40 7.03
N GLN A 66 -9.60 -0.55 6.36
CA GLN A 66 -10.23 -1.86 6.20
C GLN A 66 -9.34 -2.80 5.39
N VAL A 67 -8.73 -2.28 4.33
CA VAL A 67 -7.80 -3.07 3.49
C VAL A 67 -6.56 -3.44 4.29
N VAL A 68 -5.99 -2.49 5.04
CA VAL A 68 -4.84 -2.74 5.90
C VAL A 68 -5.17 -3.84 6.93
N GLY A 69 -6.32 -3.74 7.58
CA GLY A 69 -6.74 -4.73 8.56
C GLY A 69 -6.82 -6.14 7.97
N ALA A 70 -7.41 -6.26 6.78
CA ALA A 70 -7.51 -7.54 6.09
C ALA A 70 -6.13 -8.10 5.71
N MET A 71 -5.24 -7.23 5.23
CA MET A 71 -3.88 -7.64 4.87
C MET A 71 -3.10 -8.10 6.09
N ARG A 72 -3.17 -7.37 7.19
CA ARG A 72 -2.45 -7.75 8.41
C ARG A 72 -2.92 -9.08 8.97
N LYS A 73 -4.21 -9.37 8.83
CA LYS A 73 -4.77 -10.64 9.28
C LYS A 73 -4.36 -11.79 8.39
N ALA A 74 -4.40 -11.59 7.07
CA ALA A 74 -4.13 -12.65 6.10
C ALA A 74 -2.64 -12.83 5.82
N GLN A 75 -1.89 -11.71 5.78
CA GLN A 75 -0.46 -11.72 5.41
C GLN A 75 0.29 -10.78 6.35
N PRO A 76 0.54 -11.20 7.60
CA PRO A 76 1.06 -10.29 8.64
C PRO A 76 2.46 -9.75 8.38
N ARG A 77 3.22 -10.33 7.46
CA ARG A 77 4.55 -9.84 7.11
C ARG A 77 4.54 -8.81 5.99
N CYS A 78 3.40 -8.58 5.36
CA CYS A 78 3.27 -7.58 4.31
C CYS A 78 3.47 -6.18 4.91
N VAL A 79 4.30 -5.35 4.25
CA VAL A 79 4.50 -3.96 4.64
C VAL A 79 3.27 -3.16 4.20
N THR A 80 2.64 -2.43 5.12
CA THR A 80 1.43 -1.67 4.83
C THR A 80 1.71 -0.17 4.85
N VAL A 81 1.34 0.51 3.77
CA VAL A 81 1.55 1.96 3.59
C VAL A 81 0.24 2.59 3.15
N ILE A 82 -0.17 3.64 3.85
CA ILE A 82 -1.36 4.44 3.51
C ILE A 82 -0.91 5.72 2.81
N LEU A 83 -1.57 6.05 1.70
CA LEU A 83 -1.42 7.32 1.01
C LEU A 83 -2.71 8.13 1.17
N THR A 84 -2.60 9.42 1.45
CA THR A 84 -3.77 10.29 1.54
C THR A 84 -3.48 11.69 1.02
N GLY A 85 -4.45 12.27 0.32
CA GLY A 85 -4.38 13.68 -0.11
C GLY A 85 -4.87 14.65 0.95
N TYR A 86 -5.50 14.14 2.01
CA TYR A 86 -6.10 14.96 3.06
C TYR A 86 -5.61 14.50 4.42
N PRO A 87 -4.38 14.93 4.81
CA PRO A 87 -3.84 14.52 6.10
C PRO A 87 -4.64 15.19 7.21
N ALA A 88 -5.20 14.37 8.09
CA ALA A 88 -5.87 14.84 9.29
C ALA A 88 -5.23 14.16 10.49
N PHE A 89 -5.18 14.87 11.60
CA PHE A 89 -4.60 14.33 12.82
C PHE A 89 -5.28 13.03 13.23
N GLU A 90 -6.62 12.98 13.16
CA GLU A 90 -7.41 11.81 13.49
C GLU A 90 -7.05 10.60 12.62
N SER A 91 -6.82 10.83 11.32
CA SER A 91 -6.44 9.76 10.39
C SER A 91 -5.06 9.20 10.73
N ALA A 92 -4.12 10.06 11.11
CA ALA A 92 -2.79 9.63 11.51
C ALA A 92 -2.84 8.79 12.79
N VAL A 93 -3.66 9.20 13.77
CA VAL A 93 -3.86 8.44 15.01
C VAL A 93 -4.48 7.08 14.69
N LEU A 94 -5.47 7.02 13.81
CA LEU A 94 -6.07 5.76 13.39
C LEU A 94 -5.07 4.87 12.67
N GLY A 95 -4.16 5.45 11.89
CA GLY A 95 -3.07 4.71 11.25
C GLY A 95 -2.21 3.99 12.28
N ILE A 96 -1.88 4.66 13.38
CA ILE A 96 -1.11 4.06 14.47
C ILE A 96 -1.91 2.90 15.09
N ARG A 97 -3.19 3.10 15.36
CA ARG A 97 -4.06 2.07 15.94
C ARG A 97 -4.20 0.85 15.05
N HIS A 98 -4.26 1.04 13.73
CA HIS A 98 -4.36 -0.06 12.77
C HIS A 98 -3.01 -0.66 12.42
N GLN A 99 -1.92 -0.17 13.04
CA GLN A 99 -0.57 -0.70 12.86
C GLN A 99 -0.08 -0.62 11.42
N VAL A 100 -0.38 0.51 10.77
CA VAL A 100 0.15 0.81 9.44
C VAL A 100 1.65 1.05 9.57
N ASP A 101 2.44 0.47 8.68
CA ASP A 101 3.90 0.60 8.73
C ASP A 101 4.37 2.00 8.35
N ASP A 102 3.65 2.66 7.44
CA ASP A 102 3.96 4.04 7.08
C ASP A 102 2.69 4.76 6.58
N TYR A 103 2.70 6.08 6.68
CA TYR A 103 1.59 6.94 6.32
C TYR A 103 2.16 8.14 5.56
N MET A 104 1.80 8.30 4.31
CA MET A 104 2.36 9.34 3.45
C MET A 104 1.26 10.23 2.89
N VAL A 105 1.61 11.50 2.67
CA VAL A 105 0.69 12.50 2.12
C VAL A 105 0.90 12.62 0.62
N LYS A 106 -0.19 12.66 -0.14
CA LYS A 106 -0.16 12.89 -1.58
C LYS A 106 0.00 14.39 -1.87
N PRO A 107 0.66 14.76 -2.97
CA PRO A 107 1.38 13.88 -3.89
C PRO A 107 2.67 13.40 -3.24
N ALA A 108 2.86 12.07 -3.23
CA ALA A 108 4.07 11.51 -2.63
C ALA A 108 5.25 11.74 -3.58
N ASP A 109 6.37 12.16 -3.01
CA ASP A 109 7.62 12.20 -3.76
C ASP A 109 8.02 10.76 -4.07
N LEU A 110 8.16 10.43 -5.34
CA LEU A 110 8.42 9.06 -5.78
C LEU A 110 9.73 8.53 -5.25
N LYS A 111 10.77 9.35 -5.20
CA LYS A 111 12.06 8.92 -4.65
C LYS A 111 11.93 8.55 -3.17
N THR A 112 11.21 9.38 -2.42
CA THR A 112 10.96 9.12 -1.00
C THR A 112 10.12 7.86 -0.82
N LEU A 113 9.07 7.69 -1.61
CA LEU A 113 8.21 6.51 -1.54
C LEU A 113 9.02 5.24 -1.78
N ILE A 114 9.76 5.19 -2.89
CA ILE A 114 10.54 4.02 -3.27
C ILE A 114 11.61 3.72 -2.21
N SER A 115 12.29 4.75 -1.72
CA SER A 115 13.30 4.60 -0.68
C SER A 115 12.70 4.00 0.60
N LYS A 116 11.53 4.49 1.01
CA LYS A 116 10.84 3.97 2.19
C LYS A 116 10.40 2.51 2.01
N LEU A 117 9.87 2.16 0.84
CA LEU A 117 9.46 0.79 0.55
C LEU A 117 10.67 -0.16 0.62
N GLN A 118 11.77 0.22 -0.01
CA GLN A 118 12.98 -0.59 0.00
C GLN A 118 13.54 -0.76 1.41
N LYS A 119 13.55 0.31 2.18
CA LYS A 119 14.04 0.29 3.57
C LYS A 119 13.16 -0.61 4.44
N LYS A 120 11.84 -0.50 4.34
CA LYS A 120 10.91 -1.33 5.10
C LYS A 120 11.03 -2.80 4.73
N LEU A 121 11.21 -3.11 3.46
CA LEU A 121 11.39 -4.49 3.00
C LEU A 121 12.69 -5.10 3.53
N ARG A 122 13.77 -4.34 3.54
CA ARG A 122 15.04 -4.82 4.12
C ARG A 122 14.89 -5.09 5.62
N SER A 123 14.18 -4.24 6.32
CA SER A 123 13.91 -4.42 7.74
C SER A 123 13.12 -5.69 8.02
N ARG A 124 12.11 -6.00 7.18
CA ARG A 124 11.33 -7.24 7.31
C ARG A 124 12.17 -8.49 7.11
N LYS A 125 13.15 -8.44 6.22
CA LYS A 125 14.03 -9.59 5.95
C LYS A 125 14.89 -9.98 7.15
N LYS A 126 15.15 -9.06 8.05
CA LYS A 126 16.03 -9.29 9.20
C LYS A 126 15.33 -9.92 10.40
N THR A 127 14.01 -10.05 10.35
CA THR A 127 13.25 -10.59 11.48
C THR A 127 12.78 -12.03 11.25
#